data_2cc2c388e1d09f07d190441b86783ce3
#
_entry.id   2cc2c388e1d09f07d190441b86783ce3
#
_cell.length_a   1.000
_cell.length_b   1.000
_cell.length_c   1.000
_cell.angle_alpha   90.00
_cell.angle_beta   90.00
_cell.angle_gamma   90.00
#
_symmetry.space_group_name_H-M   'P 1'
#
loop_
_entity.id
_entity.type
_entity.pdbx_description
1 polymer ?
#
loop_
_entity_poly.entity_id
_entity_poly.type
_entity_poly.pdbx_seq_one_letter_code
_entity_poly.pdbx_strand_id
1 'polypeptide(L)'
;MCGIVGYVGKEQAAPFLLDGLSKLEYRGYDSSGIATFDGTKLVVEKCVGRLAALEEKIAGHIPQGHIGIGHTRWATHGRPADNNAHPHTDGKGQFAIVHNGIIENYLPLKEALLKKGHEFKSETDTEVVAHLLADVYDGDFVAAVRTVLNTVEGSYSLVFLSKSHPDCLICAKKDNPLVIGLGQGENFIASDIPAIINKTRKTYILNDGEIAVVRADNVEVMNLAGERIDKKIFEVNWNAEAAEKGGYEHFMLKEIHEQPKAIRDTMSQRISKDGKSVVFDELKWNKDFLDSINKIAIVACGTAYHAGLVGKSYIEKLVRLSVEIDVASEFRYKEPIIDDKTLVIVVSQSGETSDTLAALKESKR
;
A
#
# COMPACT_ATOMS: atom_id res chain seq x y z
N MET A 1 -3.02 7.50 -2.45
CA MET A 1 -2.17 6.28 -2.28
C MET A 1 -2.05 5.58 -3.63
N CYS A 2 -0.91 4.99 -3.93
CA CYS A 2 -0.65 4.33 -5.21
C CYS A 2 -1.17 2.88 -5.24
N GLY A 3 -1.28 2.27 -6.45
CA GLY A 3 -1.63 0.87 -6.65
C GLY A 3 -0.46 0.06 -7.16
N ILE A 4 -0.22 -1.12 -6.58
CA ILE A 4 0.79 -2.09 -7.02
C ILE A 4 0.10 -3.39 -7.43
N VAL A 5 0.54 -3.99 -8.53
CA VAL A 5 0.17 -5.33 -8.97
C VAL A 5 1.42 -6.07 -9.46
N GLY A 6 1.55 -7.36 -9.13
CA GLY A 6 2.59 -8.24 -9.63
C GLY A 6 2.02 -9.60 -10.03
N TYR A 7 2.62 -10.24 -11.00
CA TYR A 7 2.22 -11.54 -11.52
C TYR A 7 3.42 -12.41 -11.85
N VAL A 8 3.34 -13.68 -11.48
CA VAL A 8 4.23 -14.72 -11.96
C VAL A 8 3.42 -15.99 -12.17
N GLY A 9 3.47 -16.56 -13.37
CA GLY A 9 2.63 -17.74 -13.69
C GLY A 9 2.74 -18.23 -15.12
N LYS A 10 1.69 -18.88 -15.61
CA LYS A 10 1.64 -19.49 -16.94
C LYS A 10 1.07 -18.56 -18.00
N GLU A 11 0.22 -17.63 -17.59
CA GLU A 11 -0.46 -16.72 -18.51
C GLU A 11 0.42 -15.51 -18.84
N GLN A 12 0.01 -14.72 -19.83
CA GLN A 12 0.65 -13.45 -20.12
C GLN A 12 0.41 -12.46 -18.96
N ALA A 13 1.48 -11.84 -18.48
CA ALA A 13 1.42 -10.96 -17.31
C ALA A 13 0.65 -9.66 -17.60
N ALA A 14 0.87 -9.03 -18.75
CA ALA A 14 0.35 -7.71 -19.05
C ALA A 14 -1.19 -7.59 -18.94
N PRO A 15 -2.02 -8.53 -19.45
CA PRO A 15 -3.48 -8.46 -19.27
C PRO A 15 -3.91 -8.50 -17.80
N PHE A 16 -3.27 -9.32 -16.97
CA PHE A 16 -3.55 -9.38 -15.54
C PHE A 16 -3.12 -8.08 -14.84
N LEU A 17 -1.94 -7.55 -15.17
CA LEU A 17 -1.44 -6.30 -14.58
C LEU A 17 -2.40 -5.14 -14.87
N LEU A 18 -2.88 -5.00 -16.09
CA LEU A 18 -3.83 -3.95 -16.49
C LEU A 18 -5.18 -4.12 -15.77
N ASP A 19 -5.74 -5.34 -15.74
CA ASP A 19 -7.00 -5.63 -15.02
C ASP A 19 -6.86 -5.33 -13.52
N GLY A 20 -5.77 -5.75 -12.89
CA GLY A 20 -5.50 -5.46 -11.48
C GLY A 20 -5.32 -3.98 -11.20
N LEU A 21 -4.58 -3.25 -12.06
CA LEU A 21 -4.40 -1.80 -11.93
C LEU A 21 -5.70 -1.03 -12.12
N SER A 22 -6.60 -1.49 -13.00
CA SER A 22 -7.92 -0.85 -13.20
C SER A 22 -8.75 -0.84 -11.91
N LYS A 23 -8.62 -1.89 -11.10
CA LYS A 23 -9.30 -2.02 -9.81
C LYS A 23 -8.64 -1.19 -8.70
N LEU A 24 -7.40 -0.72 -8.91
CA LEU A 24 -6.64 0.12 -8.00
C LEU A 24 -6.56 1.59 -8.43
N GLU A 25 -7.14 1.97 -9.57
CA GLU A 25 -7.04 3.33 -10.11
C GLU A 25 -7.61 4.39 -9.14
N TYR A 26 -8.56 4.01 -8.29
CA TYR A 26 -9.06 4.90 -7.24
C TYR A 26 -7.99 5.34 -6.22
N ARG A 27 -6.87 4.59 -6.13
CA ARG A 27 -5.73 4.89 -5.26
C ARG A 27 -4.72 5.85 -5.89
N GLY A 28 -4.64 5.89 -7.23
CA GLY A 28 -3.71 6.75 -7.96
C GLY A 28 -4.03 6.75 -9.46
N TYR A 29 -3.97 7.91 -10.08
CA TYR A 29 -4.38 8.09 -11.48
C TYR A 29 -3.60 9.19 -12.21
N ASP A 30 -2.46 9.63 -11.69
CA ASP A 30 -1.65 10.65 -12.34
C ASP A 30 -0.66 10.08 -13.37
N SER A 31 -0.26 8.85 -13.17
CA SER A 31 0.54 8.08 -14.12
C SER A 31 0.41 6.60 -13.87
N SER A 32 0.70 5.79 -14.88
CA SER A 32 0.64 4.33 -14.80
C SER A 32 1.76 3.69 -15.62
N GLY A 33 2.10 2.44 -15.30
CA GLY A 33 3.06 1.69 -16.08
C GLY A 33 3.16 0.24 -15.63
N ILE A 34 3.71 -0.57 -16.54
CA ILE A 34 3.99 -1.98 -16.33
C ILE A 34 5.41 -2.32 -16.78
N ALA A 35 5.99 -3.34 -16.18
CA ALA A 35 7.22 -3.98 -16.65
C ALA A 35 7.01 -5.49 -16.73
N THR A 36 7.44 -6.11 -17.84
CA THR A 36 7.42 -7.56 -18.03
C THR A 36 8.80 -8.05 -18.49
N PHE A 37 9.08 -9.34 -18.32
CA PHE A 37 10.24 -9.97 -18.92
C PHE A 37 9.80 -10.81 -20.13
N ASP A 38 10.27 -10.43 -21.34
CA ASP A 38 9.86 -11.04 -22.61
C ASP A 38 10.65 -12.33 -22.97
N GLY A 39 11.51 -12.79 -22.07
CA GLY A 39 12.44 -13.91 -22.29
C GLY A 39 13.86 -13.46 -22.64
N THR A 40 14.05 -12.19 -22.97
CA THR A 40 15.37 -11.61 -23.33
C THR A 40 15.72 -10.36 -22.56
N LYS A 41 14.74 -9.49 -22.33
CA LYS A 41 14.89 -8.19 -21.68
C LYS A 41 13.67 -7.81 -20.85
N LEU A 42 13.85 -6.84 -19.99
CA LEU A 42 12.74 -6.15 -19.35
C LEU A 42 12.14 -5.15 -20.34
N VAL A 43 10.84 -5.27 -20.57
CA VAL A 43 10.04 -4.33 -21.36
C VAL A 43 9.26 -3.45 -20.40
N VAL A 44 9.50 -2.16 -20.42
CA VAL A 44 8.86 -1.18 -19.54
C VAL A 44 8.03 -0.22 -20.37
N GLU A 45 6.72 -0.19 -20.13
CA GLU A 45 5.78 0.73 -20.71
C GLU A 45 5.10 1.54 -19.62
N LYS A 46 5.18 2.86 -19.75
CA LYS A 46 4.63 3.80 -18.76
C LYS A 46 4.29 5.13 -19.38
N CYS A 47 3.33 5.83 -18.80
CA CYS A 47 2.94 7.17 -19.25
C CYS A 47 2.27 7.95 -18.12
N VAL A 48 2.25 9.27 -18.29
CA VAL A 48 1.43 10.19 -17.52
C VAL A 48 -0.05 10.01 -17.88
N GLY A 49 -0.94 10.20 -16.92
CA GLY A 49 -2.37 10.11 -17.09
C GLY A 49 -2.98 8.83 -16.50
N ARG A 50 -4.27 8.66 -16.72
CA ARG A 50 -5.02 7.50 -16.25
C ARG A 50 -4.58 6.21 -16.93
N LEU A 51 -4.95 5.07 -16.37
CA LEU A 51 -4.62 3.74 -16.92
C LEU A 51 -5.03 3.59 -18.39
N ALA A 52 -6.17 4.17 -18.80
CA ALA A 52 -6.62 4.17 -20.20
C ALA A 52 -5.57 4.74 -21.18
N ALA A 53 -4.76 5.72 -20.75
CA ALA A 53 -3.69 6.27 -21.59
C ALA A 53 -2.56 5.25 -21.81
N LEU A 54 -2.25 4.43 -20.79
CA LEU A 54 -1.29 3.34 -20.92
C LEU A 54 -1.85 2.24 -21.84
N GLU A 55 -3.12 1.86 -21.67
CA GLU A 55 -3.79 0.86 -22.50
C GLU A 55 -3.78 1.28 -23.98
N GLU A 56 -4.12 2.54 -24.27
CA GLU A 56 -4.06 3.10 -25.62
C GLU A 56 -2.63 3.09 -26.19
N LYS A 57 -1.64 3.49 -25.38
CA LYS A 57 -0.23 3.48 -25.76
C LYS A 57 0.25 2.10 -26.20
N ILE A 58 -0.15 1.04 -25.51
CA ILE A 58 0.32 -0.34 -25.76
C ILE A 58 -0.63 -1.19 -26.60
N ALA A 59 -1.78 -0.65 -27.05
CA ALA A 59 -2.80 -1.42 -27.78
C ALA A 59 -2.27 -2.13 -29.04
N GLY A 60 -1.26 -1.55 -29.72
CA GLY A 60 -0.62 -2.15 -30.90
C GLY A 60 0.56 -3.08 -30.61
N HIS A 61 1.03 -3.16 -29.35
CA HIS A 61 2.24 -3.92 -28.99
C HIS A 61 2.26 -4.28 -27.49
N ILE A 62 1.24 -4.98 -27.05
CA ILE A 62 1.12 -5.43 -25.65
C ILE A 62 2.39 -6.19 -25.23
N PRO A 63 3.10 -5.75 -24.16
CA PRO A 63 4.30 -6.40 -23.69
C PRO A 63 4.05 -7.89 -23.38
N GLN A 64 4.93 -8.75 -23.90
CA GLN A 64 4.87 -10.20 -23.69
C GLN A 64 5.61 -10.58 -22.42
N GLY A 65 5.32 -11.78 -21.90
CA GLY A 65 6.01 -12.34 -20.74
C GLY A 65 5.07 -12.90 -19.69
N HIS A 66 5.60 -13.85 -18.92
CA HIS A 66 4.85 -14.61 -17.92
C HIS A 66 5.10 -14.10 -16.48
N ILE A 67 5.90 -13.08 -16.35
CA ILE A 67 6.23 -12.41 -15.10
C ILE A 67 6.25 -10.89 -15.34
N GLY A 68 5.70 -10.13 -14.38
CA GLY A 68 5.68 -8.69 -14.50
C GLY A 68 5.17 -7.98 -13.24
N ILE A 69 5.36 -6.68 -13.25
CA ILE A 69 4.94 -5.75 -12.19
C ILE A 69 4.25 -4.55 -12.82
N GLY A 70 3.30 -3.96 -12.11
CA GLY A 70 2.55 -2.79 -12.57
C GLY A 70 2.24 -1.83 -11.43
N HIS A 71 2.01 -0.58 -11.80
CA HIS A 71 1.81 0.52 -10.84
C HIS A 71 0.86 1.59 -11.38
N THR A 72 -0.01 2.11 -10.50
CA THR A 72 -0.71 3.39 -10.68
C THR A 72 -0.26 4.36 -9.60
N ARG A 73 0.11 5.58 -10.00
CA ARG A 73 0.78 6.54 -9.14
C ARG A 73 -0.16 7.65 -8.67
N TRP A 74 0.06 8.05 -7.42
CA TRP A 74 -0.34 9.33 -6.85
C TRP A 74 0.94 10.07 -6.46
N ALA A 75 1.28 11.15 -7.18
CA ALA A 75 2.57 11.82 -7.03
C ALA A 75 2.81 12.36 -5.62
N THR A 76 3.99 12.03 -5.06
CA THR A 76 4.53 12.58 -3.82
C THR A 76 5.84 13.31 -4.09
N HIS A 77 6.77 12.68 -4.82
CA HIS A 77 8.07 13.24 -5.23
C HIS A 77 8.16 13.30 -6.75
N GLY A 78 8.47 14.46 -7.30
CA GLY A 78 8.47 14.71 -8.74
C GLY A 78 7.07 14.87 -9.33
N ARG A 79 6.90 15.83 -10.24
CA ARG A 79 5.61 16.09 -10.93
C ARG A 79 5.15 14.88 -11.74
N PRO A 80 3.84 14.75 -12.07
CA PRO A 80 3.37 13.78 -13.03
C PRO A 80 4.07 13.97 -14.40
N ALA A 81 4.85 12.96 -14.79
CA ALA A 81 5.59 12.91 -16.05
C ALA A 81 5.97 11.46 -16.35
N ASP A 82 6.21 11.12 -17.61
CA ASP A 82 6.54 9.75 -18.04
C ASP A 82 7.79 9.20 -17.35
N ASN A 83 8.83 10.01 -17.16
CA ASN A 83 10.04 9.61 -16.48
C ASN A 83 9.84 9.38 -14.97
N ASN A 84 8.86 10.04 -14.37
CA ASN A 84 8.50 9.92 -12.95
C ASN A 84 7.45 8.83 -12.69
N ALA A 85 6.84 8.26 -13.74
CA ALA A 85 5.95 7.11 -13.63
C ALA A 85 6.75 5.84 -13.27
N HIS A 86 6.14 4.94 -12.50
CA HIS A 86 6.67 3.61 -12.23
C HIS A 86 6.29 2.64 -13.36
N PRO A 87 7.05 1.56 -13.56
CA PRO A 87 8.25 1.11 -12.84
C PRO A 87 9.49 1.96 -13.11
N HIS A 88 10.40 2.03 -12.12
CA HIS A 88 11.75 2.55 -12.28
C HIS A 88 12.76 1.43 -12.55
N THR A 89 13.83 1.74 -13.27
CA THR A 89 14.89 0.77 -13.62
C THR A 89 16.26 1.28 -13.19
N ASP A 90 17.23 0.38 -13.15
CA ASP A 90 18.65 0.65 -12.89
C ASP A 90 19.40 1.34 -14.06
N GLY A 91 18.70 1.73 -15.12
CA GLY A 91 19.28 2.31 -16.32
C GLY A 91 19.95 1.30 -17.27
N LYS A 92 20.39 0.15 -16.77
CA LYS A 92 20.98 -0.95 -17.56
C LYS A 92 19.96 -2.03 -17.94
N GLY A 93 18.75 -1.95 -17.40
CA GLY A 93 17.65 -2.89 -17.69
C GLY A 93 17.84 -4.26 -17.02
N GLN A 94 18.57 -4.31 -15.91
CA GLN A 94 18.75 -5.50 -15.09
C GLN A 94 17.59 -5.67 -14.11
N PHE A 95 17.10 -4.56 -13.57
CA PHE A 95 16.02 -4.53 -12.56
C PHE A 95 14.93 -3.55 -12.94
N ALA A 96 13.68 -3.90 -12.58
CA ALA A 96 12.55 -2.98 -12.57
C ALA A 96 11.86 -3.04 -11.20
N ILE A 97 11.43 -1.87 -10.70
CA ILE A 97 10.91 -1.73 -9.34
C ILE A 97 9.65 -0.88 -9.34
N VAL A 98 8.66 -1.29 -8.55
CA VAL A 98 7.51 -0.45 -8.19
C VAL A 98 7.48 -0.24 -6.69
N HIS A 99 7.01 0.93 -6.26
CA HIS A 99 7.06 1.37 -4.87
C HIS A 99 5.83 2.20 -4.49
N ASN A 100 5.25 1.88 -3.35
CA ASN A 100 4.31 2.73 -2.62
C ASN A 100 4.98 3.15 -1.31
N GLY A 101 5.04 4.43 -1.03
CA GLY A 101 5.64 4.97 0.18
C GLY A 101 6.60 6.11 -0.08
N ILE A 102 7.53 6.32 0.83
CA ILE A 102 8.56 7.35 0.77
C ILE A 102 9.88 6.78 1.28
N ILE A 103 10.95 6.91 0.48
CA ILE A 103 12.31 6.63 0.90
C ILE A 103 12.90 7.91 1.48
N GLU A 104 12.90 8.03 2.80
CA GLU A 104 13.24 9.27 3.50
C GLU A 104 14.71 9.66 3.31
N ASN A 105 15.61 8.68 3.25
CA ASN A 105 17.04 8.89 3.06
C ASN A 105 17.50 8.86 1.58
N TYR A 106 16.59 9.10 0.62
CA TYR A 106 16.92 8.98 -0.81
C TYR A 106 17.98 9.97 -1.29
N LEU A 107 18.05 11.19 -0.73
CA LEU A 107 19.01 12.21 -1.16
C LEU A 107 20.48 11.79 -0.93
N PRO A 108 20.91 11.41 0.30
CA PRO A 108 22.27 10.94 0.51
C PRO A 108 22.61 9.66 -0.27
N LEU A 109 21.64 8.76 -0.47
CA LEU A 109 21.84 7.57 -1.29
C LEU A 109 22.03 7.93 -2.76
N LYS A 110 21.23 8.86 -3.30
CA LYS A 110 21.36 9.37 -4.67
C LYS A 110 22.72 10.02 -4.89
N GLU A 111 23.18 10.86 -3.97
CA GLU A 111 24.51 11.49 -4.06
C GLU A 111 25.65 10.47 -4.08
N ALA A 112 25.56 9.43 -3.24
CA ALA A 112 26.55 8.36 -3.22
C ALA A 112 26.59 7.56 -4.53
N LEU A 113 25.42 7.25 -5.10
CA LEU A 113 25.30 6.53 -6.37
C LEU A 113 25.75 7.36 -7.58
N LEU A 114 25.46 8.67 -7.59
CA LEU A 114 25.99 9.59 -8.62
C LEU A 114 27.52 9.61 -8.63
N LYS A 115 28.17 9.61 -7.46
CA LYS A 115 29.65 9.52 -7.35
C LYS A 115 30.20 8.20 -7.87
N LYS A 116 29.41 7.13 -7.90
CA LYS A 116 29.74 5.82 -8.49
C LYS A 116 29.43 5.73 -9.99
N GLY A 117 28.90 6.81 -10.60
CA GLY A 117 28.62 6.89 -12.04
C GLY A 117 27.22 6.40 -12.43
N HIS A 118 26.28 6.27 -11.48
CA HIS A 118 24.88 5.99 -11.82
C HIS A 118 24.22 7.25 -12.39
N GLU A 119 23.39 7.08 -13.43
CA GLU A 119 22.64 8.15 -14.09
C GLU A 119 21.15 8.05 -13.74
N PHE A 120 20.63 9.09 -13.11
CA PHE A 120 19.21 9.16 -12.73
C PHE A 120 18.39 9.87 -13.81
N LYS A 121 17.22 9.31 -14.11
CA LYS A 121 16.28 9.83 -15.12
C LYS A 121 15.05 10.49 -14.53
N SER A 122 14.75 10.21 -13.26
CA SER A 122 13.56 10.72 -12.60
C SER A 122 13.89 11.63 -11.40
N GLU A 123 12.87 12.33 -10.97
CA GLU A 123 12.87 13.17 -9.77
C GLU A 123 12.32 12.42 -8.54
N THR A 124 12.01 11.11 -8.68
CA THR A 124 11.39 10.33 -7.60
C THR A 124 12.44 9.84 -6.60
N ASP A 125 11.99 9.60 -5.39
CA ASP A 125 12.76 8.92 -4.35
C ASP A 125 12.97 7.42 -4.68
N THR A 126 12.07 6.83 -5.46
CA THR A 126 12.07 5.39 -5.75
C THR A 126 13.22 4.94 -6.66
N GLU A 127 13.64 5.76 -7.62
CA GLU A 127 14.68 5.35 -8.58
C GLU A 127 16.00 4.98 -7.88
N VAL A 128 16.26 5.58 -6.72
CA VAL A 128 17.43 5.26 -5.89
C VAL A 128 17.49 3.78 -5.51
N VAL A 129 16.33 3.16 -5.30
CA VAL A 129 16.24 1.74 -4.91
C VAL A 129 16.69 0.82 -6.05
N ALA A 130 16.34 1.16 -7.30
CA ALA A 130 16.74 0.39 -8.47
C ALA A 130 18.27 0.46 -8.68
N HIS A 131 18.84 1.64 -8.56
CA HIS A 131 20.28 1.84 -8.68
C HIS A 131 21.07 1.22 -7.52
N LEU A 132 20.56 1.33 -6.29
CA LEU A 132 21.17 0.69 -5.12
C LEU A 132 21.18 -0.83 -5.26
N LEU A 133 20.08 -1.42 -5.75
CA LEU A 133 20.01 -2.85 -6.01
C LEU A 133 21.07 -3.29 -7.04
N ALA A 134 21.21 -2.54 -8.14
CA ALA A 134 22.22 -2.83 -9.15
C ALA A 134 23.66 -2.68 -8.62
N ASP A 135 23.89 -1.76 -7.69
CA ASP A 135 25.21 -1.51 -7.08
C ASP A 135 25.65 -2.64 -6.14
N VAL A 136 24.69 -3.27 -5.43
CA VAL A 136 24.98 -4.33 -4.43
C VAL A 136 24.77 -5.75 -4.96
N TYR A 137 24.25 -5.90 -6.18
CA TYR A 137 23.93 -7.21 -6.75
C TYR A 137 25.21 -7.93 -7.21
N ASP A 138 25.45 -9.11 -6.65
CA ASP A 138 26.60 -9.99 -6.92
C ASP A 138 26.23 -11.37 -7.51
N GLY A 139 24.94 -11.55 -7.85
CA GLY A 139 24.39 -12.82 -8.35
C GLY A 139 23.29 -13.39 -7.47
N ASP A 140 23.25 -13.05 -6.17
CA ASP A 140 22.17 -13.44 -5.26
C ASP A 140 21.12 -12.32 -5.14
N PHE A 141 20.00 -12.53 -5.79
CA PHE A 141 18.92 -11.52 -5.84
C PHE A 141 18.27 -11.29 -4.47
N VAL A 142 18.10 -12.35 -3.67
CA VAL A 142 17.48 -12.24 -2.34
C VAL A 142 18.42 -11.51 -1.38
N ALA A 143 19.70 -11.84 -1.38
CA ALA A 143 20.70 -11.16 -0.56
C ALA A 143 20.85 -9.68 -0.94
N ALA A 144 20.84 -9.37 -2.24
CA ALA A 144 20.90 -8.00 -2.72
C ALA A 144 19.68 -7.18 -2.29
N VAL A 145 18.45 -7.71 -2.43
CA VAL A 145 17.23 -7.05 -1.95
C VAL A 145 17.29 -6.84 -0.44
N ARG A 146 17.73 -7.82 0.34
CA ARG A 146 17.90 -7.66 1.80
C ARG A 146 18.88 -6.54 2.16
N THR A 147 19.99 -6.44 1.42
CA THR A 147 20.98 -5.35 1.61
C THR A 147 20.34 -3.99 1.33
N VAL A 148 19.55 -3.87 0.25
CA VAL A 148 18.80 -2.65 -0.07
C VAL A 148 17.84 -2.29 1.06
N LEU A 149 17.02 -3.25 1.52
CA LEU A 149 16.01 -3.02 2.56
C LEU A 149 16.61 -2.66 3.93
N ASN A 150 17.83 -3.10 4.23
CA ASN A 150 18.58 -2.69 5.42
C ASN A 150 19.24 -1.30 5.28
N THR A 151 19.29 -0.76 4.07
CA THR A 151 19.93 0.53 3.77
C THR A 151 18.91 1.67 3.66
N VAL A 152 17.71 1.38 3.13
CA VAL A 152 16.66 2.39 2.93
C VAL A 152 15.90 2.67 4.23
N GLU A 153 15.59 3.94 4.46
CA GLU A 153 14.78 4.41 5.58
C GLU A 153 13.44 4.94 5.07
N GLY A 154 12.40 4.88 5.91
CA GLY A 154 11.06 5.34 5.58
C GLY A 154 10.02 4.22 5.50
N SER A 155 8.92 4.48 4.80
CA SER A 155 7.80 3.55 4.61
C SER A 155 7.77 3.04 3.17
N TYR A 156 7.53 1.75 2.99
CA TYR A 156 7.51 1.17 1.65
C TYR A 156 6.64 -0.08 1.52
N SER A 157 6.06 -0.24 0.32
CA SER A 157 5.75 -1.52 -0.31
C SER A 157 6.51 -1.56 -1.62
N LEU A 158 7.47 -2.47 -1.72
CA LEU A 158 8.37 -2.62 -2.86
C LEU A 158 8.14 -3.95 -3.55
N VAL A 159 8.13 -3.95 -4.88
CA VAL A 159 8.18 -5.18 -5.69
C VAL A 159 9.30 -5.06 -6.71
N PHE A 160 10.12 -6.08 -6.75
CA PHE A 160 11.34 -6.17 -7.55
C PHE A 160 11.19 -7.24 -8.62
N LEU A 161 11.51 -6.90 -9.86
CA LEU A 161 11.63 -7.79 -11.00
C LEU A 161 13.07 -7.77 -11.51
N SER A 162 13.67 -8.93 -11.69
CA SER A 162 15.04 -9.08 -12.20
C SER A 162 15.07 -9.81 -13.52
N LYS A 163 15.87 -9.31 -14.47
CA LYS A 163 16.15 -9.99 -15.73
C LYS A 163 16.87 -11.32 -15.54
N SER A 164 17.77 -11.41 -14.54
CA SER A 164 18.57 -12.62 -14.28
C SER A 164 17.82 -13.68 -13.46
N HIS A 165 16.69 -13.32 -12.85
CA HIS A 165 15.84 -14.21 -12.05
C HIS A 165 14.39 -14.15 -12.55
N PRO A 166 14.13 -14.64 -13.79
CA PRO A 166 12.82 -14.49 -14.44
C PRO A 166 11.74 -15.46 -13.90
N ASP A 167 12.08 -16.26 -12.92
CA ASP A 167 11.21 -17.24 -12.26
C ASP A 167 10.55 -16.69 -10.99
N CYS A 168 10.98 -15.52 -10.51
CA CYS A 168 10.46 -14.97 -9.26
C CYS A 168 10.34 -13.45 -9.24
N LEU A 169 9.35 -12.97 -8.47
CA LEU A 169 9.29 -11.62 -7.96
C LEU A 169 9.73 -11.63 -6.49
N ILE A 170 10.42 -10.58 -6.05
CA ILE A 170 10.64 -10.36 -4.62
C ILE A 170 9.81 -9.16 -4.21
N CYS A 171 9.15 -9.24 -3.06
CA CYS A 171 8.44 -8.11 -2.51
C CYS A 171 8.68 -7.97 -1.01
N ALA A 172 8.55 -6.74 -0.52
CA ALA A 172 8.72 -6.41 0.89
C ALA A 172 7.86 -5.23 1.29
N LYS A 173 7.51 -5.15 2.56
CA LYS A 173 6.73 -4.01 3.07
C LYS A 173 7.20 -3.50 4.43
N LYS A 174 6.96 -2.21 4.64
CA LYS A 174 7.05 -1.51 5.93
C LYS A 174 6.04 -0.36 5.91
N ASP A 175 5.07 -0.39 6.82
CA ASP A 175 4.02 0.62 7.02
C ASP A 175 3.00 0.80 5.85
N ASN A 176 3.21 0.22 4.69
CA ASN A 176 2.27 0.25 3.56
C ASN A 176 1.72 -1.16 3.26
N PRO A 177 0.46 -1.30 2.79
CA PRO A 177 -0.14 -2.60 2.56
C PRO A 177 0.47 -3.34 1.37
N LEU A 178 0.66 -4.65 1.54
CA LEU A 178 1.02 -5.57 0.46
C LEU A 178 0.52 -6.98 0.79
N VAL A 179 -0.17 -7.59 -0.16
CA VAL A 179 -0.73 -8.94 -0.05
C VAL A 179 -0.25 -9.81 -1.19
N ILE A 180 -0.15 -11.10 -0.96
CA ILE A 180 0.21 -12.11 -1.96
C ILE A 180 -0.98 -13.03 -2.15
N GLY A 181 -1.50 -13.10 -3.37
CA GLY A 181 -2.53 -14.03 -3.77
C GLY A 181 -1.93 -15.37 -4.16
N LEU A 182 -2.46 -16.46 -3.62
CA LEU A 182 -2.00 -17.83 -3.87
C LEU A 182 -2.90 -18.49 -4.91
N GLY A 183 -2.35 -18.79 -6.08
CA GLY A 183 -3.03 -19.48 -7.18
C GLY A 183 -2.56 -20.93 -7.38
N GLN A 184 -2.85 -21.49 -8.53
CA GLN A 184 -2.41 -22.84 -8.94
C GLN A 184 -1.48 -22.75 -10.15
N GLY A 185 -0.17 -22.81 -9.90
CA GLY A 185 0.86 -22.60 -10.94
C GLY A 185 0.95 -21.13 -11.37
N GLU A 186 0.46 -20.23 -10.55
CA GLU A 186 0.57 -18.79 -10.67
C GLU A 186 0.37 -18.13 -9.30
N ASN A 187 1.03 -17.02 -9.05
CA ASN A 187 0.86 -16.23 -7.84
C ASN A 187 0.83 -14.73 -8.17
N PHE A 188 0.24 -13.98 -7.28
CA PHE A 188 -0.12 -12.58 -7.46
C PHE A 188 0.43 -11.74 -6.32
N ILE A 189 0.79 -10.50 -6.61
CA ILE A 189 1.11 -9.48 -5.60
C ILE A 189 0.18 -8.32 -5.82
N ALA A 190 -0.35 -7.73 -4.76
CA ALA A 190 -1.16 -6.52 -4.86
C ALA A 190 -1.03 -5.64 -3.61
N SER A 191 -1.17 -4.34 -3.78
CA SER A 191 -1.30 -3.42 -2.65
C SER A 191 -2.70 -3.42 -2.03
N ASP A 192 -3.68 -4.06 -2.69
CA ASP A 192 -5.03 -4.26 -2.14
C ASP A 192 -5.70 -5.49 -2.76
N ILE A 193 -6.55 -6.14 -1.98
CA ILE A 193 -7.24 -7.40 -2.34
C ILE A 193 -8.13 -7.28 -3.58
N PRO A 194 -8.85 -6.17 -3.87
CA PRO A 194 -9.67 -6.03 -5.07
C PRO A 194 -8.95 -6.35 -6.39
N ALA A 195 -7.64 -6.11 -6.46
CA ALA A 195 -6.85 -6.38 -7.66
C ALA A 195 -6.74 -7.88 -7.99
N ILE A 196 -6.84 -8.75 -6.98
CA ILE A 196 -6.56 -10.20 -7.10
C ILE A 196 -7.76 -11.09 -6.76
N ILE A 197 -8.84 -10.54 -6.19
CA ILE A 197 -9.97 -11.33 -5.66
C ILE A 197 -10.67 -12.20 -6.71
N ASN A 198 -10.67 -11.79 -7.98
CA ASN A 198 -11.25 -12.56 -9.07
C ASN A 198 -10.36 -13.75 -9.50
N LYS A 199 -9.09 -13.79 -9.05
CA LYS A 199 -8.13 -14.86 -9.33
C LYS A 199 -8.00 -15.83 -8.17
N THR A 200 -7.93 -15.31 -6.95
CA THR A 200 -7.82 -16.12 -5.73
C THR A 200 -8.38 -15.41 -4.51
N ARG A 201 -8.91 -16.20 -3.59
CA ARG A 201 -9.33 -15.76 -2.25
C ARG A 201 -8.33 -16.15 -1.16
N LYS A 202 -7.32 -16.97 -1.49
CA LYS A 202 -6.28 -17.38 -0.56
C LYS A 202 -5.14 -16.40 -0.63
N THR A 203 -4.81 -15.76 0.48
CA THR A 203 -3.78 -14.73 0.52
C THR A 203 -2.83 -14.90 1.69
N TYR A 204 -1.59 -14.43 1.51
CA TYR A 204 -0.69 -14.07 2.61
C TYR A 204 -0.72 -12.55 2.79
N ILE A 205 -0.98 -12.12 4.00
CA ILE A 205 -0.85 -10.71 4.40
C ILE A 205 0.55 -10.54 4.97
N LEU A 206 1.39 -9.72 4.34
CA LEU A 206 2.73 -9.45 4.85
C LEU A 206 2.68 -8.50 6.04
N ASN A 207 3.54 -8.73 7.03
CA ASN A 207 3.79 -7.82 8.14
C ASN A 207 4.99 -6.91 7.82
N ASP A 208 5.19 -5.87 8.63
CA ASP A 208 6.33 -4.97 8.49
C ASP A 208 7.65 -5.73 8.68
N GLY A 209 8.61 -5.50 7.78
CA GLY A 209 9.90 -6.16 7.77
C GLY A 209 9.92 -7.58 7.21
N GLU A 210 8.80 -8.07 6.66
CA GLU A 210 8.76 -9.33 5.94
C GLU A 210 9.11 -9.12 4.45
N ILE A 211 9.81 -10.12 3.92
CA ILE A 211 10.18 -10.25 2.51
C ILE A 211 9.55 -11.52 1.97
N ALA A 212 8.98 -11.47 0.78
CA ALA A 212 8.50 -12.67 0.12
C ALA A 212 9.17 -12.86 -1.24
N VAL A 213 9.58 -14.11 -1.51
CA VAL A 213 10.02 -14.59 -2.82
C VAL A 213 8.84 -15.32 -3.43
N VAL A 214 8.27 -14.77 -4.49
CA VAL A 214 7.03 -15.22 -5.11
C VAL A 214 7.36 -15.87 -6.45
N ARG A 215 7.17 -17.19 -6.55
CA ARG A 215 7.30 -17.98 -7.78
C ARG A 215 5.92 -18.48 -8.23
N ALA A 216 5.83 -19.03 -9.40
CA ALA A 216 4.56 -19.55 -9.93
C ALA A 216 3.96 -20.69 -9.09
N ASP A 217 4.77 -21.50 -8.46
CA ASP A 217 4.38 -22.70 -7.70
C ASP A 217 4.64 -22.61 -6.20
N ASN A 218 5.37 -21.60 -5.75
CA ASN A 218 5.80 -21.45 -4.36
C ASN A 218 5.91 -19.98 -3.93
N VAL A 219 5.63 -19.74 -2.64
CA VAL A 219 5.85 -18.46 -1.98
C VAL A 219 6.63 -18.71 -0.68
N GLU A 220 7.81 -18.12 -0.57
CA GLU A 220 8.65 -18.18 0.62
C GLU A 220 8.65 -16.82 1.29
N VAL A 221 8.38 -16.79 2.61
CA VAL A 221 8.41 -15.55 3.40
C VAL A 221 9.52 -15.64 4.43
N MET A 222 10.25 -14.55 4.58
CA MET A 222 11.35 -14.42 5.53
C MET A 222 11.38 -13.02 6.16
N ASN A 223 12.11 -12.87 7.25
CA ASN A 223 12.41 -11.56 7.85
C ASN A 223 13.68 -10.93 7.19
N LEU A 224 14.01 -9.71 7.59
CA LEU A 224 15.22 -9.01 7.13
C LEU A 224 16.53 -9.75 7.48
N ALA A 225 16.55 -10.60 8.52
CA ALA A 225 17.69 -11.45 8.84
C ALA A 225 17.80 -12.68 7.90
N GLY A 226 16.77 -12.98 7.10
CA GLY A 226 16.71 -14.13 6.20
C GLY A 226 16.15 -15.39 6.86
N GLU A 227 15.58 -15.28 8.05
CA GLU A 227 14.94 -16.38 8.73
C GLU A 227 13.54 -16.62 8.15
N ARG A 228 13.24 -17.87 7.80
CA ARG A 228 11.96 -18.27 7.22
C ARG A 228 10.81 -18.05 8.19
N ILE A 229 9.69 -17.55 7.66
CA ILE A 229 8.45 -17.32 8.40
C ILE A 229 7.35 -18.19 7.79
N ASP A 230 6.71 -19.01 8.62
CA ASP A 230 5.53 -19.77 8.21
C ASP A 230 4.29 -18.87 8.29
N LYS A 231 3.69 -18.57 7.12
CA LYS A 231 2.50 -17.72 7.01
C LYS A 231 1.23 -18.56 7.04
N LYS A 232 0.24 -18.06 7.79
CA LYS A 232 -1.12 -18.59 7.72
C LYS A 232 -1.85 -18.01 6.52
N ILE A 233 -2.58 -18.87 5.80
CA ILE A 233 -3.45 -18.43 4.72
C ILE A 233 -4.61 -17.64 5.34
N PHE A 234 -4.79 -16.42 4.83
CA PHE A 234 -5.98 -15.62 5.07
C PHE A 234 -6.94 -15.83 3.90
N GLU A 235 -8.15 -16.30 4.21
CA GLU A 235 -9.18 -16.51 3.21
C GLU A 235 -10.14 -15.32 3.17
N VAL A 236 -10.25 -14.72 1.98
CA VAL A 236 -11.10 -13.54 1.76
C VAL A 236 -12.55 -13.95 1.66
N ASN A 237 -13.36 -13.59 2.65
CA ASN A 237 -14.77 -14.01 2.79
C ASN A 237 -15.79 -13.00 2.23
N TRP A 238 -15.37 -11.79 1.83
CA TRP A 238 -16.28 -10.79 1.27
C TRP A 238 -16.43 -10.93 -0.25
N ASN A 239 -17.54 -10.41 -0.79
CA ASN A 239 -17.91 -10.57 -2.18
C ASN A 239 -17.14 -9.59 -3.09
N ALA A 240 -16.62 -10.09 -4.23
CA ALA A 240 -15.97 -9.28 -5.25
C ALA A 240 -16.89 -8.19 -5.82
N GLU A 241 -18.21 -8.46 -5.92
CA GLU A 241 -19.22 -7.49 -6.40
C GLU A 241 -19.27 -6.21 -5.53
N ALA A 242 -18.93 -6.33 -4.22
CA ALA A 242 -18.85 -5.17 -3.35
C ALA A 242 -17.69 -4.23 -3.71
N ALA A 243 -16.65 -4.75 -4.33
CA ALA A 243 -15.50 -3.98 -4.79
C ALA A 243 -15.70 -3.36 -6.19
N GLU A 244 -16.78 -3.69 -6.90
CA GLU A 244 -17.11 -3.16 -8.21
C GLU A 244 -17.97 -1.88 -8.12
N LYS A 245 -18.00 -1.09 -9.20
CA LYS A 245 -18.82 0.14 -9.25
C LYS A 245 -20.32 -0.10 -9.13
N GLY A 246 -20.81 -1.32 -9.31
CA GLY A 246 -22.21 -1.69 -9.13
C GLY A 246 -23.19 -0.91 -10.05
N GLY A 247 -22.76 -0.57 -11.28
CA GLY A 247 -23.54 0.19 -12.24
C GLY A 247 -23.43 1.72 -12.11
N TYR A 248 -22.67 2.23 -11.14
CA TYR A 248 -22.40 3.66 -11.02
C TYR A 248 -21.21 4.09 -11.88
N GLU A 249 -21.24 5.30 -12.40
CA GLU A 249 -20.16 5.86 -13.21
C GLU A 249 -18.87 6.03 -12.41
N HIS A 250 -19.00 6.43 -11.12
CA HIS A 250 -17.88 6.68 -10.21
C HIS A 250 -18.06 5.97 -8.87
N PHE A 251 -16.97 5.52 -8.26
CA PHE A 251 -16.99 4.92 -6.91
C PHE A 251 -17.58 5.87 -5.87
N MET A 252 -17.22 7.16 -5.89
CA MET A 252 -17.78 8.15 -4.98
C MET A 252 -19.31 8.24 -5.09
N LEU A 253 -19.86 8.16 -6.30
CA LEU A 253 -21.31 8.17 -6.52
C LEU A 253 -21.96 6.93 -5.91
N LYS A 254 -21.37 5.75 -6.10
CA LYS A 254 -21.78 4.51 -5.43
C LYS A 254 -21.78 4.67 -3.91
N GLU A 255 -20.68 5.15 -3.33
CA GLU A 255 -20.52 5.34 -1.89
C GLU A 255 -21.56 6.31 -1.31
N ILE A 256 -21.87 7.40 -2.03
CA ILE A 256 -22.94 8.34 -1.64
C ILE A 256 -24.29 7.61 -1.52
N HIS A 257 -24.62 6.77 -2.49
CA HIS A 257 -25.87 6.00 -2.46
C HIS A 257 -25.87 4.84 -1.46
N GLU A 258 -24.71 4.32 -1.10
CA GLU A 258 -24.55 3.26 -0.10
C GLU A 258 -24.63 3.77 1.35
N GLN A 259 -24.47 5.07 1.61
CA GLN A 259 -24.48 5.64 2.97
C GLN A 259 -25.63 5.17 3.86
N PRO A 260 -26.90 5.14 3.40
CA PRO A 260 -28.00 4.69 4.25
C PRO A 260 -27.86 3.23 4.70
N LYS A 261 -27.31 2.37 3.83
CA LYS A 261 -27.03 0.97 4.15
C LYS A 261 -25.84 0.86 5.10
N ALA A 262 -24.74 1.54 4.80
CA ALA A 262 -23.53 1.52 5.60
C ALA A 262 -23.78 2.00 7.04
N ILE A 263 -24.57 3.06 7.22
CA ILE A 263 -24.96 3.56 8.54
C ILE A 263 -25.79 2.51 9.29
N ARG A 264 -26.82 1.91 8.65
CA ARG A 264 -27.61 0.86 9.28
C ARG A 264 -26.77 -0.35 9.69
N ASP A 265 -25.90 -0.82 8.81
CA ASP A 265 -25.05 -1.99 9.06
C ASP A 265 -24.06 -1.71 10.22
N THR A 266 -23.49 -0.52 10.27
CA THR A 266 -22.60 -0.09 11.37
C THR A 266 -23.36 -0.02 12.71
N MET A 267 -24.55 0.55 12.71
CA MET A 267 -25.35 0.73 13.92
C MET A 267 -25.98 -0.57 14.42
N SER A 268 -26.38 -1.48 13.52
CA SER A 268 -27.14 -2.69 13.87
C SER A 268 -26.42 -3.61 14.85
N GLN A 269 -25.08 -3.60 14.85
CA GLN A 269 -24.26 -4.39 15.75
C GLN A 269 -23.81 -3.62 17.02
N ARG A 270 -24.15 -2.34 17.12
CA ARG A 270 -23.69 -1.43 18.17
C ARG A 270 -24.81 -0.87 19.04
N ILE A 271 -26.04 -1.09 18.67
CA ILE A 271 -27.21 -0.68 19.47
C ILE A 271 -27.76 -1.89 20.18
N SER A 272 -27.99 -1.77 21.50
CA SER A 272 -28.65 -2.80 22.29
C SER A 272 -30.06 -3.11 21.74
N LYS A 273 -30.57 -4.32 21.99
CA LYS A 273 -31.86 -4.77 21.49
C LYS A 273 -33.05 -3.87 21.92
N ASP A 274 -32.90 -3.19 23.05
CA ASP A 274 -33.92 -2.24 23.56
C ASP A 274 -33.68 -0.80 23.03
N GLY A 275 -32.69 -0.58 22.21
CA GLY A 275 -32.35 0.72 21.61
C GLY A 275 -31.83 1.79 22.58
N LYS A 276 -31.49 1.44 23.82
CA LYS A 276 -31.17 2.42 24.88
C LYS A 276 -29.68 2.56 25.15
N SER A 277 -28.86 1.64 24.65
CA SER A 277 -27.42 1.61 24.93
C SER A 277 -26.61 1.37 23.67
N VAL A 278 -25.37 1.83 23.67
CA VAL A 278 -24.36 1.48 22.67
C VAL A 278 -23.49 0.38 23.25
N VAL A 279 -23.25 -0.67 22.47
CA VAL A 279 -22.49 -1.86 22.89
C VAL A 279 -21.22 -1.97 22.07
N PHE A 280 -20.10 -2.15 22.75
CA PHE A 280 -18.79 -2.42 22.18
C PHE A 280 -18.18 -3.61 22.92
N ASP A 281 -18.49 -4.82 22.48
CA ASP A 281 -18.02 -6.06 23.13
C ASP A 281 -16.49 -6.20 23.10
N GLU A 282 -15.84 -5.57 22.12
CA GLU A 282 -14.39 -5.59 21.95
C GLU A 282 -13.67 -4.65 22.95
N LEU A 283 -14.36 -3.62 23.44
CA LEU A 283 -13.80 -2.64 24.37
C LEU A 283 -14.11 -3.07 25.80
N LYS A 284 -13.10 -3.53 26.51
CA LYS A 284 -13.19 -3.90 27.92
C LYS A 284 -13.12 -2.69 28.84
N TRP A 285 -13.79 -1.59 28.46
CA TRP A 285 -13.82 -0.37 29.26
C TRP A 285 -14.78 -0.53 30.43
N ASN A 286 -14.32 -0.24 31.61
CA ASN A 286 -15.15 -0.14 32.82
C ASN A 286 -15.39 1.34 33.17
N LYS A 287 -16.25 1.55 34.16
CA LYS A 287 -16.60 2.91 34.59
C LYS A 287 -15.39 3.67 35.14
N ASP A 288 -14.52 3.01 35.90
CA ASP A 288 -13.34 3.65 36.52
C ASP A 288 -12.37 4.15 35.47
N PHE A 289 -12.16 3.38 34.39
CA PHE A 289 -11.37 3.81 33.24
C PHE A 289 -11.99 5.04 32.56
N LEU A 290 -13.29 4.99 32.26
CA LEU A 290 -13.98 6.12 31.62
C LEU A 290 -13.95 7.38 32.50
N ASP A 291 -14.16 7.24 33.80
CA ASP A 291 -14.14 8.36 34.78
C ASP A 291 -12.70 8.93 34.96
N SER A 292 -11.65 8.17 34.63
CA SER A 292 -10.27 8.61 34.70
C SER A 292 -9.87 9.55 33.53
N ILE A 293 -10.59 9.48 32.39
CA ILE A 293 -10.27 10.27 31.20
C ILE A 293 -10.66 11.73 31.43
N ASN A 294 -9.70 12.63 31.26
CA ASN A 294 -9.91 14.08 31.39
C ASN A 294 -9.73 14.85 30.08
N LYS A 295 -9.15 14.21 29.04
CA LYS A 295 -8.88 14.80 27.74
C LYS A 295 -9.08 13.76 26.64
N ILE A 296 -9.53 14.22 25.48
CA ILE A 296 -9.60 13.38 24.27
C ILE A 296 -8.79 14.06 23.17
N ALA A 297 -7.96 13.28 22.47
CA ALA A 297 -7.27 13.69 21.25
C ALA A 297 -7.77 12.86 20.06
N ILE A 298 -8.30 13.52 19.03
CA ILE A 298 -8.73 12.87 17.79
C ILE A 298 -7.67 13.11 16.74
N VAL A 299 -7.22 12.06 16.06
CA VAL A 299 -6.14 12.13 15.07
C VAL A 299 -6.57 11.46 13.79
N ALA A 300 -6.48 12.17 12.66
CA ALA A 300 -6.89 11.66 11.36
C ALA A 300 -6.29 12.45 10.19
N CYS A 301 -6.49 11.96 8.96
CA CYS A 301 -6.14 12.66 7.72
C CYS A 301 -7.38 12.81 6.82
N GLY A 302 -7.38 13.84 5.96
CA GLY A 302 -8.38 14.03 4.91
C GLY A 302 -9.82 14.11 5.43
N THR A 303 -10.73 13.41 4.79
CA THR A 303 -12.16 13.41 5.17
C THR A 303 -12.41 12.78 6.55
N ALA A 304 -11.56 11.85 6.99
CA ALA A 304 -11.61 11.30 8.35
C ALA A 304 -11.32 12.38 9.41
N TYR A 305 -10.42 13.33 9.13
CA TYR A 305 -10.20 14.51 9.99
C TYR A 305 -11.47 15.37 10.11
N HIS A 306 -12.19 15.59 9.00
CA HIS A 306 -13.46 16.32 9.04
C HIS A 306 -14.54 15.58 9.83
N ALA A 307 -14.60 14.26 9.74
CA ALA A 307 -15.46 13.45 10.61
C ALA A 307 -15.07 13.62 12.09
N GLY A 308 -13.77 13.68 12.39
CA GLY A 308 -13.24 13.97 13.71
C GLY A 308 -13.66 15.35 14.25
N LEU A 309 -13.71 16.39 13.40
CA LEU A 309 -14.22 17.72 13.78
C LEU A 309 -15.70 17.65 14.23
N VAL A 310 -16.52 16.91 13.53
CA VAL A 310 -17.91 16.67 13.92
C VAL A 310 -17.97 15.90 15.24
N GLY A 311 -17.16 14.85 15.38
CA GLY A 311 -17.02 14.06 16.61
C GLY A 311 -16.64 14.91 17.81
N LYS A 312 -15.63 15.80 17.66
CA LYS A 312 -15.24 16.80 18.66
C LYS A 312 -16.43 17.60 19.16
N SER A 313 -17.21 18.17 18.22
CA SER A 313 -18.39 19.00 18.55
C SER A 313 -19.41 18.23 19.38
N TYR A 314 -19.71 16.97 19.03
CA TYR A 314 -20.65 16.14 19.78
C TYR A 314 -20.10 15.73 21.15
N ILE A 315 -18.84 15.33 21.26
CA ILE A 315 -18.24 14.90 22.51
C ILE A 315 -18.18 16.09 23.49
N GLU A 316 -17.68 17.24 23.08
CA GLU A 316 -17.63 18.44 23.94
C GLU A 316 -19.02 18.89 24.42
N LYS A 317 -20.04 18.77 23.55
CA LYS A 317 -21.41 19.12 23.90
C LYS A 317 -22.06 18.14 24.88
N LEU A 318 -21.88 16.84 24.67
CA LEU A 318 -22.58 15.79 25.39
C LEU A 318 -21.84 15.29 26.62
N VAL A 319 -20.50 15.15 26.51
CA VAL A 319 -19.66 14.56 27.56
C VAL A 319 -18.97 15.64 28.40
N ARG A 320 -18.83 16.88 27.89
CA ARG A 320 -18.18 18.01 28.55
C ARG A 320 -16.70 17.79 28.86
N LEU A 321 -16.04 16.96 28.06
CA LEU A 321 -14.58 16.81 28.05
C LEU A 321 -13.95 17.66 26.94
N SER A 322 -12.75 18.18 27.20
CA SER A 322 -11.97 18.89 26.18
C SER A 322 -11.51 17.91 25.11
N VAL A 323 -11.70 18.28 23.84
CA VAL A 323 -11.28 17.48 22.70
C VAL A 323 -10.33 18.29 21.84
N GLU A 324 -9.11 17.81 21.69
CA GLU A 324 -8.18 18.28 20.67
C GLU A 324 -8.34 17.46 19.40
N ILE A 325 -8.12 18.08 18.26
CA ILE A 325 -8.09 17.37 16.98
C ILE A 325 -6.89 17.80 16.18
N ASP A 326 -6.16 16.83 15.61
CA ASP A 326 -4.98 17.07 14.81
C ASP A 326 -5.01 16.31 13.50
N VAL A 327 -4.34 16.87 12.49
CA VAL A 327 -3.95 16.13 11.31
C VAL A 327 -2.83 15.15 11.68
N ALA A 328 -2.95 13.89 11.29
CA ALA A 328 -2.05 12.83 11.75
C ALA A 328 -0.58 13.07 11.37
N SER A 329 -0.31 13.70 10.21
CA SER A 329 1.05 14.09 9.82
C SER A 329 1.66 15.10 10.80
N GLU A 330 0.88 16.07 11.25
CA GLU A 330 1.35 17.07 12.22
C GLU A 330 1.51 16.48 13.62
N PHE A 331 0.54 15.67 14.06
CA PHE A 331 0.57 15.01 15.36
C PHE A 331 1.84 14.16 15.56
N ARG A 332 2.29 13.49 14.50
CA ARG A 332 3.49 12.66 14.52
C ARG A 332 4.76 13.43 14.87
N TYR A 333 4.87 14.70 14.45
CA TYR A 333 6.11 15.47 14.55
C TYR A 333 6.10 16.56 15.62
N LYS A 334 4.93 16.87 16.20
CA LYS A 334 4.82 17.99 17.17
C LYS A 334 5.11 17.59 18.62
N GLU A 335 5.51 16.35 18.90
CA GLU A 335 5.69 15.83 20.27
C GLU A 335 4.45 16.13 21.13
N PRO A 336 3.31 15.45 20.88
CA PRO A 336 2.04 15.79 21.48
C PRO A 336 2.07 15.60 23.00
N ILE A 337 1.44 16.52 23.72
CA ILE A 337 1.30 16.44 25.19
C ILE A 337 0.15 15.48 25.49
N ILE A 338 0.49 14.24 25.81
CA ILE A 338 -0.42 13.15 26.13
C ILE A 338 -0.01 12.58 27.47
N ASP A 339 -0.98 12.19 28.30
CA ASP A 339 -0.80 11.54 29.58
C ASP A 339 -1.68 10.28 29.66
N ASP A 340 -1.59 9.54 30.76
CA ASP A 340 -2.36 8.34 31.04
C ASP A 340 -3.88 8.57 31.21
N LYS A 341 -4.32 9.84 31.23
CA LYS A 341 -5.72 10.26 31.31
C LYS A 341 -6.24 10.80 29.97
N THR A 342 -5.43 10.77 28.92
CA THR A 342 -5.80 11.19 27.58
C THR A 342 -6.23 10.01 26.74
N LEU A 343 -7.48 9.99 26.26
CA LEU A 343 -7.96 9.02 25.27
C LEU A 343 -7.60 9.50 23.86
N VAL A 344 -6.76 8.78 23.15
CA VAL A 344 -6.45 9.06 21.75
C VAL A 344 -7.38 8.24 20.85
N ILE A 345 -8.16 8.92 20.00
CA ILE A 345 -9.06 8.34 19.02
C ILE A 345 -8.47 8.55 17.62
N VAL A 346 -8.11 7.45 16.98
CA VAL A 346 -7.56 7.47 15.62
C VAL A 346 -8.67 7.11 14.64
N VAL A 347 -8.94 7.99 13.66
CA VAL A 347 -10.02 7.77 12.69
C VAL A 347 -9.43 7.48 11.31
N SER A 348 -9.73 6.31 10.77
CA SER A 348 -9.28 5.88 9.44
C SER A 348 -10.34 5.01 8.76
N GLN A 349 -10.63 5.26 7.49
CA GLN A 349 -11.51 4.39 6.69
C GLN A 349 -10.79 3.11 6.28
N SER A 350 -9.55 3.22 5.77
CA SER A 350 -8.79 2.06 5.29
C SER A 350 -8.07 1.30 6.41
N GLY A 351 -7.81 1.96 7.56
CA GLY A 351 -6.92 1.44 8.60
C GLY A 351 -5.44 1.41 8.20
N GLU A 352 -5.08 1.97 7.03
CA GLU A 352 -3.76 1.82 6.40
C GLU A 352 -3.09 3.16 6.06
N THR A 353 -3.68 4.30 6.45
CA THR A 353 -3.08 5.61 6.21
C THR A 353 -1.79 5.74 7.03
N SER A 354 -0.65 5.86 6.36
CA SER A 354 0.69 5.82 6.98
C SER A 354 0.85 6.80 8.14
N ASP A 355 0.46 8.07 7.95
CA ASP A 355 0.54 9.08 9.00
C ASP A 355 -0.39 8.77 10.17
N THR A 356 -1.58 8.23 9.90
CA THR A 356 -2.54 7.84 10.93
C THR A 356 -2.01 6.68 11.78
N LEU A 357 -1.39 5.69 11.14
CA LEU A 357 -0.74 4.58 11.85
C LEU A 357 0.49 5.04 12.63
N ALA A 358 1.28 5.97 12.06
CA ALA A 358 2.42 6.54 12.75
C ALA A 358 2.00 7.36 13.98
N ALA A 359 0.93 8.16 13.88
CA ALA A 359 0.35 8.88 15.01
C ALA A 359 -0.17 7.93 16.11
N LEU A 360 -0.77 6.79 15.73
CA LEU A 360 -1.16 5.75 16.68
C LEU A 360 0.05 5.15 17.41
N LYS A 361 1.16 4.91 16.70
CA LYS A 361 2.41 4.42 17.32
C LYS A 361 2.98 5.48 18.27
N GLU A 362 3.01 6.75 17.85
CA GLU A 362 3.49 7.86 18.66
C GLU A 362 2.67 8.06 19.94
N SER A 363 1.35 7.93 19.87
CA SER A 363 0.47 8.05 21.03
C SER A 363 0.62 6.95 22.09
N LYS A 364 1.39 5.88 21.78
CA LYS A 364 1.67 4.76 22.69
C LYS A 364 3.05 4.83 23.35
N ARG A 365 3.88 5.78 22.96
CA ARG A 365 5.20 6.02 23.55
C ARG A 365 5.07 6.81 24.86
#